data_873fdab5e3156df3a9f1117c370b55af
#
_entry.id   873fdab5e3156df3a9f1117c370b55af
#
_cell.length_a   1.000
_cell.length_b   1.000
_cell.length_c   1.000
_cell.angle_alpha   90.00
_cell.angle_beta   90.00
_cell.angle_gamma   90.00
#
_symmetry.space_group_name_H-M   'P 1'
#
loop_
_entity.id
_entity.type
_entity.pdbx_description
1 polymer ?
#
loop_
_entity_poly.entity_id
_entity_poly.type
_entity_poly.pdbx_seq_one_letter_code
_entity_poly.pdbx_strand_id
1 'polypeptide(L)'
;FEKLILTGAAGIRPKLSSERSKKSQRYQRLKKLVGVAKKTHLFGSLPDKWQENLVQKYGSRDYAALSPEMRKTFVKVVGYDQSALLSHIKNPTLLIWGDRDTETPLWMGQQMEKEIADSGLVVLEGGTHFAYLEQATRFQTIVRQFLLN
;
A
#
# COMPACT_ATOMS: atom_id res chain seq x y z
N PHE A 1 -1.42 13.71 -19.61
CA PHE A 1 -0.14 13.97 -18.93
C PHE A 1 1.02 13.43 -19.79
N GLU A 2 2.19 14.07 -19.70
CA GLU A 2 3.34 13.72 -20.54
C GLU A 2 4.24 12.68 -19.87
N LYS A 3 4.42 12.74 -18.56
CA LYS A 3 5.26 11.85 -17.76
C LYS A 3 4.54 11.37 -16.53
N LEU A 4 4.87 10.18 -16.04
CA LEU A 4 4.29 9.57 -14.85
C LEU A 4 5.39 9.29 -13.82
N ILE A 5 5.12 9.61 -12.55
CA ILE A 5 6.01 9.23 -11.44
C ILE A 5 5.19 8.43 -10.44
N LEU A 6 5.63 7.23 -10.11
CA LEU A 6 5.04 6.38 -9.10
C LEU A 6 6.06 6.11 -7.98
N THR A 7 5.68 6.41 -6.75
CA THR A 7 6.53 6.14 -5.59
C THR A 7 5.78 5.29 -4.57
N GLY A 8 6.36 4.16 -4.19
CA GLY A 8 5.74 3.22 -3.25
C GLY A 8 4.28 2.90 -3.60
N ALA A 9 3.95 2.81 -4.88
CA ALA A 9 2.57 2.75 -5.35
C ALA A 9 1.93 1.38 -5.11
N ALA A 10 0.70 1.38 -4.60
CA ALA A 10 -0.17 0.21 -4.63
C ALA A 10 -0.77 0.04 -6.04
N GLY A 11 -1.28 -1.14 -6.37
CA GLY A 11 -1.92 -1.40 -7.65
C GLY A 11 -1.72 -2.83 -8.15
N ILE A 12 -0.80 -3.56 -7.51
CA ILE A 12 -0.58 -4.98 -7.79
C ILE A 12 -0.99 -5.78 -6.56
N ARG A 13 -1.83 -6.77 -6.73
CA ARG A 13 -2.15 -7.70 -5.64
C ARG A 13 -0.98 -8.62 -5.35
N PRO A 14 -0.49 -8.67 -4.10
CA PRO A 14 0.50 -9.68 -3.75
C PRO A 14 -0.09 -11.06 -3.95
N LYS A 15 0.59 -11.91 -4.71
CA LYS A 15 0.37 -13.36 -4.64
C LYS A 15 0.58 -13.72 -3.17
N LEU A 16 -0.46 -14.21 -2.51
CA LEU A 16 -0.48 -14.47 -1.06
C LEU A 16 0.75 -15.26 -0.61
N SER A 17 1.70 -14.59 0.04
CA SER A 17 2.73 -15.30 0.81
C SER A 17 2.06 -15.95 2.03
N SER A 18 2.50 -17.13 2.41
CA SER A 18 1.86 -17.90 3.49
C SER A 18 1.78 -17.17 4.83
N GLU A 19 2.75 -16.31 5.15
CA GLU A 19 2.76 -15.54 6.40
C GLU A 19 1.80 -14.34 6.41
N ARG A 20 1.75 -13.59 5.31
CA ARG A 20 0.80 -12.49 5.16
C ARG A 20 -0.64 -13.00 5.13
N SER A 21 -0.85 -14.18 4.55
CA SER A 21 -2.12 -14.91 4.60
C SER A 21 -2.52 -15.26 6.03
N LYS A 22 -1.61 -15.78 6.87
CA LYS A 22 -1.88 -16.12 8.28
C LYS A 22 -2.25 -14.89 9.12
N LYS A 23 -1.50 -13.78 8.99
CA LYS A 23 -1.80 -12.52 9.70
C LYS A 23 -3.15 -11.95 9.28
N SER A 24 -3.43 -11.94 7.98
CA SER A 24 -4.72 -11.50 7.43
C SER A 24 -5.87 -12.39 7.87
N GLN A 25 -5.73 -13.71 7.83
CA GLN A 25 -6.75 -14.66 8.31
C GLN A 25 -7.02 -14.50 9.80
N ARG A 26 -5.97 -14.31 10.62
CA ARG A 26 -6.12 -14.06 12.06
C ARG A 26 -6.90 -12.78 12.33
N TYR A 27 -6.57 -11.69 11.62
CA TYR A 27 -7.33 -10.44 11.69
C TYR A 27 -8.80 -10.62 11.28
N GLN A 28 -9.07 -11.31 10.17
CA GLN A 28 -10.44 -11.55 9.71
C GLN A 28 -11.26 -12.39 10.68
N ARG A 29 -10.64 -13.40 11.33
CA ARG A 29 -11.31 -14.21 12.37
C ARG A 29 -11.66 -13.35 13.59
N LEU A 30 -10.73 -12.53 14.08
CA LEU A 30 -10.96 -11.63 15.21
C LEU A 30 -12.04 -10.59 14.87
N LYS A 31 -12.01 -10.01 13.67
CA LYS A 31 -13.01 -9.07 13.19
C LYS A 31 -14.42 -9.68 13.13
N LYS A 32 -14.54 -10.95 12.69
CA LYS A 32 -15.82 -11.67 12.71
C LYS A 32 -16.34 -11.87 14.13
N LEU A 33 -15.49 -12.22 15.08
CA LEU A 33 -15.87 -12.39 16.50
C LEU A 33 -16.40 -11.07 17.10
N VAL A 34 -15.71 -9.96 16.85
CA VAL A 34 -16.16 -8.62 17.28
C VAL A 34 -17.49 -8.25 16.61
N GLY A 35 -17.67 -8.59 15.33
CA GLY A 35 -18.91 -8.35 14.59
C GLY A 35 -20.11 -9.13 15.15
N VAL A 36 -19.89 -10.37 15.60
CA VAL A 36 -20.92 -11.19 16.27
C VAL A 36 -21.26 -10.56 17.64
N ALA A 37 -20.26 -10.16 18.42
CA ALA A 37 -20.46 -9.50 19.72
C ALA A 37 -21.29 -8.21 19.60
N LYS A 38 -21.10 -7.42 18.52
CA LYS A 38 -21.93 -6.24 18.22
C LYS A 38 -23.41 -6.60 17.95
N LYS A 39 -23.66 -7.68 17.24
CA LYS A 39 -25.03 -8.08 16.89
C LYS A 39 -25.84 -8.56 18.11
N THR A 40 -25.17 -9.11 19.11
CA THR A 40 -25.83 -9.66 20.30
C THR A 40 -26.16 -8.61 21.36
N HIS A 41 -25.75 -7.34 21.18
CA HIS A 41 -25.94 -6.24 22.14
C HIS A 41 -25.47 -6.52 23.59
N LEU A 42 -24.75 -7.64 23.81
CA LEU A 42 -24.34 -8.14 25.12
C LEU A 42 -23.21 -7.31 25.77
N PHE A 43 -22.48 -6.49 24.96
CA PHE A 43 -21.23 -5.85 25.42
C PHE A 43 -21.19 -4.32 25.30
N GLY A 44 -22.30 -3.64 25.03
CA GLY A 44 -22.35 -2.17 24.95
C GLY A 44 -21.28 -1.57 23.99
N SER A 45 -20.50 -0.60 24.47
CA SER A 45 -19.44 0.07 23.68
C SER A 45 -18.12 -0.72 23.56
N LEU A 46 -17.97 -1.84 24.27
CA LEU A 46 -16.73 -2.65 24.25
C LEU A 46 -16.35 -3.17 22.86
N PRO A 47 -17.29 -3.66 22.02
CA PRO A 47 -16.96 -4.11 20.67
C PRO A 47 -16.35 -3.02 19.78
N ASP A 48 -16.70 -1.75 19.97
CA ASP A 48 -16.14 -0.65 19.19
C ASP A 48 -14.69 -0.36 19.57
N LYS A 49 -14.38 -0.34 20.87
CA LYS A 49 -13.02 -0.19 21.39
C LYS A 49 -12.14 -1.38 20.94
N TRP A 50 -12.68 -2.59 20.98
CA TRP A 50 -11.94 -3.78 20.52
C TRP A 50 -11.68 -3.74 19.01
N GLN A 51 -12.63 -3.28 18.22
CA GLN A 51 -12.46 -3.11 16.79
C GLN A 51 -11.36 -2.09 16.48
N GLU A 52 -11.33 -0.96 17.17
CA GLU A 52 -10.31 0.06 17.01
C GLU A 52 -8.93 -0.47 17.43
N ASN A 53 -8.81 -1.17 18.54
CA ASN A 53 -7.58 -1.82 18.98
C ASN A 53 -7.07 -2.83 17.95
N LEU A 54 -7.95 -3.57 17.29
CA LEU A 54 -7.56 -4.48 16.20
C LEU A 54 -7.03 -3.72 14.98
N VAL A 55 -7.65 -2.59 14.64
CA VAL A 55 -7.19 -1.72 13.56
C VAL A 55 -5.80 -1.18 13.86
N GLN A 56 -5.57 -0.66 15.06
CA GLN A 56 -4.27 -0.13 15.50
C GLN A 56 -3.18 -1.21 15.51
N LYS A 57 -3.53 -2.42 15.93
CA LYS A 57 -2.56 -3.53 16.05
C LYS A 57 -2.21 -4.22 14.72
N TYR A 58 -3.16 -4.31 13.81
CA TYR A 58 -3.04 -5.14 12.60
C TYR A 58 -3.17 -4.35 11.28
N GLY A 59 -3.67 -3.12 11.33
CA GLY A 59 -3.76 -2.23 10.17
C GLY A 59 -2.40 -1.65 9.79
N SER A 60 -2.27 -1.17 8.54
CA SER A 60 -1.18 -0.28 8.16
C SER A 60 -1.32 1.07 8.87
N ARG A 61 -0.24 1.85 8.92
CA ARG A 61 -0.27 3.21 9.49
C ARG A 61 -1.37 4.06 8.83
N ASP A 62 -1.42 4.04 7.51
CA ASP A 62 -2.39 4.80 6.72
C ASP A 62 -3.82 4.37 7.03
N TYR A 63 -4.07 3.04 7.07
CA TYR A 63 -5.39 2.51 7.41
C TYR A 63 -5.83 2.87 8.83
N ALA A 64 -4.91 2.84 9.79
CA ALA A 64 -5.21 3.16 11.19
C ALA A 64 -5.53 4.65 11.39
N ALA A 65 -4.91 5.54 10.61
CA ALA A 65 -5.13 6.99 10.67
C ALA A 65 -6.47 7.43 10.05
N LEU A 66 -7.13 6.58 9.24
CA LEU A 66 -8.37 6.93 8.56
C LEU A 66 -9.61 6.82 9.47
N SER A 67 -10.62 7.65 9.19
CA SER A 67 -11.95 7.50 9.78
C SER A 67 -12.60 6.17 9.36
N PRO A 68 -13.54 5.62 10.13
CA PRO A 68 -14.20 4.35 9.80
C PRO A 68 -14.86 4.33 8.41
N GLU A 69 -15.37 5.46 7.95
CA GLU A 69 -15.99 5.63 6.62
C GLU A 69 -14.93 5.53 5.53
N MET A 70 -13.82 6.27 5.68
CA MET A 70 -12.72 6.29 4.73
C MET A 70 -11.99 4.94 4.63
N ARG A 71 -11.96 4.15 5.70
CA ARG A 71 -11.37 2.80 5.68
C ARG A 71 -12.02 1.88 4.65
N LYS A 72 -13.33 2.02 4.41
CA LYS A 72 -14.04 1.22 3.37
C LYS A 72 -13.56 1.57 1.97
N THR A 73 -13.40 2.86 1.69
CA THR A 73 -12.89 3.36 0.41
C THR A 73 -11.43 2.95 0.23
N PHE A 74 -10.60 3.15 1.24
CA PHE A 74 -9.18 2.76 1.24
C PHE A 74 -8.99 1.28 0.88
N VAL A 75 -9.73 0.38 1.53
CA VAL A 75 -9.64 -1.07 1.24
C VAL A 75 -10.03 -1.39 -0.21
N LYS A 76 -11.03 -0.70 -0.76
CA LYS A 76 -11.41 -0.88 -2.17
C LYS A 76 -10.30 -0.42 -3.12
N VAL A 77 -9.76 0.77 -2.88
CA VAL A 77 -8.71 1.38 -3.72
C VAL A 77 -7.43 0.55 -3.69
N VAL A 78 -6.90 0.27 -2.48
CA VAL A 78 -5.64 -0.48 -2.32
C VAL A 78 -5.79 -1.96 -2.70
N GLY A 79 -7.02 -2.50 -2.55
CA GLY A 79 -7.32 -3.90 -2.91
C GLY A 79 -7.68 -4.10 -4.38
N TYR A 80 -7.76 -3.04 -5.19
CA TYR A 80 -8.03 -3.16 -6.61
C TYR A 80 -6.75 -3.56 -7.35
N ASP A 81 -6.80 -4.68 -8.06
CA ASP A 81 -5.67 -5.17 -8.86
C ASP A 81 -5.68 -4.49 -10.22
N GLN A 82 -4.65 -3.69 -10.49
CA GLN A 82 -4.48 -2.92 -11.71
C GLN A 82 -3.41 -3.52 -12.64
N SER A 83 -2.90 -4.71 -12.34
CA SER A 83 -1.83 -5.33 -13.11
C SER A 83 -2.14 -5.36 -14.62
N ALA A 84 -3.38 -5.68 -15.00
CA ALA A 84 -3.80 -5.71 -16.40
C ALA A 84 -3.76 -4.34 -17.10
N LEU A 85 -3.68 -3.23 -16.36
CA LEU A 85 -3.64 -1.88 -16.91
C LEU A 85 -2.21 -1.37 -17.14
N LEU A 86 -1.21 -1.98 -16.53
CA LEU A 86 0.18 -1.51 -16.59
C LEU A 86 0.71 -1.46 -18.01
N SER A 87 0.42 -2.46 -18.83
CA SER A 87 0.82 -2.50 -20.25
C SER A 87 0.18 -1.44 -21.14
N HIS A 88 -0.88 -0.79 -20.64
CA HIS A 88 -1.55 0.31 -21.35
C HIS A 88 -0.91 1.67 -21.06
N ILE A 89 -0.04 1.77 -20.07
CA ILE A 89 0.73 2.99 -19.77
C ILE A 89 1.79 3.16 -20.87
N LYS A 90 1.68 4.22 -21.65
CA LYS A 90 2.58 4.55 -22.79
C LYS A 90 3.48 5.74 -22.49
N ASN A 91 3.24 6.42 -21.38
CA ASN A 91 4.00 7.60 -20.99
C ASN A 91 5.32 7.18 -20.33
N PRO A 92 6.42 7.92 -20.55
CA PRO A 92 7.63 7.75 -19.79
C PRO A 92 7.33 7.70 -18.28
N THR A 93 7.74 6.64 -17.61
CA THR A 93 7.35 6.38 -16.21
C THR A 93 8.57 6.19 -15.34
N LEU A 94 8.70 7.02 -14.32
CA LEU A 94 9.70 6.86 -13.26
C LEU A 94 9.08 6.16 -12.07
N LEU A 95 9.68 5.03 -11.67
CA LEU A 95 9.31 4.29 -10.47
C LEU A 95 10.36 4.54 -9.39
N ILE A 96 9.95 4.94 -8.19
CA ILE A 96 10.87 5.19 -7.07
C ILE A 96 10.42 4.36 -5.87
N TRP A 97 11.31 3.54 -5.33
CA TRP A 97 10.99 2.61 -4.24
C TRP A 97 12.07 2.56 -3.17
N GLY A 98 11.65 2.42 -1.90
CA GLY A 98 12.52 2.01 -0.82
C GLY A 98 12.69 0.48 -0.79
N ASP A 99 13.90 -0.01 -0.59
CA ASP A 99 14.16 -1.46 -0.52
C ASP A 99 13.63 -2.11 0.76
N ARG A 100 13.35 -1.31 1.80
CA ARG A 100 12.75 -1.73 3.07
C ARG A 100 11.26 -1.41 3.17
N ASP A 101 10.61 -1.09 2.06
CA ASP A 101 9.16 -0.85 2.04
C ASP A 101 8.38 -2.13 2.37
N THR A 102 7.69 -2.12 3.52
CA THR A 102 6.85 -3.23 3.99
C THR A 102 5.38 -3.09 3.62
N GLU A 103 4.94 -1.89 3.23
CA GLU A 103 3.55 -1.64 2.82
C GLU A 103 3.35 -2.03 1.34
N THR A 104 4.20 -1.52 0.47
CA THR A 104 4.29 -1.88 -0.96
C THR A 104 5.70 -2.39 -1.25
N PRO A 105 5.99 -3.68 -1.01
CA PRO A 105 7.33 -4.22 -1.14
C PRO A 105 7.95 -4.01 -2.52
N LEU A 106 9.27 -3.84 -2.58
CA LEU A 106 10.06 -3.53 -3.79
C LEU A 106 9.70 -4.38 -5.02
N TRP A 107 9.32 -5.66 -4.81
CA TRP A 107 8.91 -6.52 -5.92
C TRP A 107 7.72 -5.96 -6.74
N MET A 108 6.87 -5.10 -6.12
CA MET A 108 5.77 -4.44 -6.87
C MET A 108 6.32 -3.41 -7.84
N GLY A 109 7.31 -2.60 -7.44
CA GLY A 109 8.01 -1.69 -8.34
C GLY A 109 8.72 -2.45 -9.48
N GLN A 110 9.40 -3.55 -9.16
CA GLN A 110 10.04 -4.41 -10.16
C GLN A 110 9.05 -5.06 -11.14
N GLN A 111 7.86 -5.39 -10.68
CA GLN A 111 6.80 -5.90 -11.55
C GLN A 111 6.25 -4.80 -12.46
N MET A 112 6.02 -3.58 -11.91
CA MET A 112 5.59 -2.43 -12.72
C MET A 112 6.61 -2.10 -13.81
N GLU A 113 7.91 -2.10 -13.49
CA GLU A 113 8.99 -1.87 -14.47
C GLU A 113 8.97 -2.89 -15.61
N LYS A 114 8.68 -4.15 -15.34
CA LYS A 114 8.57 -5.18 -16.36
C LYS A 114 7.36 -5.03 -17.27
N GLU A 115 6.26 -4.48 -16.77
CA GLU A 115 4.98 -4.43 -17.48
C GLU A 115 4.70 -3.08 -18.14
N ILE A 116 5.33 -2.00 -17.68
CA ILE A 116 5.23 -0.66 -18.28
C ILE A 116 6.36 -0.51 -19.29
N ALA A 117 6.01 -0.35 -20.56
CA ALA A 117 6.95 -0.42 -21.67
C ALA A 117 8.10 0.62 -21.63
N ASP A 118 7.77 1.87 -21.21
CA ASP A 118 8.75 2.95 -21.08
C ASP A 118 8.82 3.36 -19.60
N SER A 119 9.56 2.56 -18.82
CA SER A 119 9.72 2.82 -17.39
C SER A 119 11.13 2.51 -16.89
N GLY A 120 11.54 3.18 -15.81
CA GLY A 120 12.77 2.93 -15.09
C GLY A 120 12.53 2.95 -13.60
N LEU A 121 13.11 1.96 -12.88
CA LEU A 121 13.02 1.83 -11.43
C LEU A 121 14.28 2.35 -10.73
N VAL A 122 14.12 3.31 -9.84
CA VAL A 122 15.15 3.79 -8.94
C VAL A 122 14.89 3.28 -7.53
N VAL A 123 15.85 2.58 -6.95
CA VAL A 123 15.78 2.07 -5.58
C VAL A 123 16.50 3.02 -4.64
N LEU A 124 15.80 3.48 -3.60
CA LEU A 124 16.37 4.25 -2.49
C LEU A 124 16.77 3.27 -1.39
N GLU A 125 18.07 2.93 -1.36
CA GLU A 125 18.63 1.96 -0.42
C GLU A 125 18.43 2.39 1.04
N GLY A 126 18.00 1.46 1.89
CA GLY A 126 17.65 1.72 3.29
C GLY A 126 16.30 2.42 3.49
N GLY A 127 15.63 2.85 2.42
CA GLY A 127 14.38 3.58 2.47
C GLY A 127 13.18 2.70 2.78
N THR A 128 12.25 3.23 3.57
CA THR A 128 10.95 2.60 3.87
C THR A 128 9.88 3.05 2.88
N HIS A 129 8.59 2.84 3.20
CA HIS A 129 7.46 3.37 2.42
C HIS A 129 7.49 4.91 2.25
N PHE A 130 8.15 5.60 3.18
CA PHE A 130 8.34 7.04 3.16
C PHE A 130 9.73 7.47 2.68
N ALA A 131 10.39 6.64 1.85
CA ALA A 131 11.73 6.90 1.33
C ALA A 131 11.89 8.30 0.67
N TYR A 132 10.83 8.81 0.08
CA TYR A 132 10.77 10.16 -0.50
C TYR A 132 10.93 11.29 0.53
N LEU A 133 10.56 11.06 1.80
CA LEU A 133 10.81 11.98 2.93
C LEU A 133 12.16 11.70 3.59
N GLU A 134 12.48 10.44 3.78
CA GLU A 134 13.71 9.98 4.45
C GLU A 134 14.97 10.39 3.67
N GLN A 135 14.88 10.40 2.33
CA GLN A 135 15.95 10.76 1.41
C GLN A 135 15.53 11.90 0.47
N ALA A 136 14.91 12.96 1.03
CA ALA A 136 14.23 14.01 0.26
C ALA A 136 15.15 14.67 -0.80
N THR A 137 16.41 14.96 -0.47
CA THR A 137 17.36 15.57 -1.41
C THR A 137 17.63 14.67 -2.61
N ARG A 138 17.86 13.37 -2.38
CA ARG A 138 18.10 12.38 -3.43
C ARG A 138 16.84 12.20 -4.30
N PHE A 139 15.69 12.08 -3.65
CA PHE A 139 14.39 11.98 -4.33
C PHE A 139 14.13 13.18 -5.24
N GLN A 140 14.29 14.40 -4.73
CA GLN A 140 14.10 15.63 -5.51
C GLN A 140 15.04 15.72 -6.72
N THR A 141 16.31 15.33 -6.56
CA THR A 141 17.29 15.31 -7.64
C THR A 141 16.86 14.37 -8.76
N ILE A 142 16.44 13.15 -8.41
CA ILE A 142 15.97 12.14 -9.37
C ILE A 142 14.73 12.62 -10.11
N VAL A 143 13.73 13.12 -9.38
CA VAL A 143 12.48 13.65 -9.95
C VAL A 143 12.76 14.82 -10.89
N ARG A 144 13.59 15.78 -10.45
CA ARG A 144 13.95 16.94 -11.27
C ARG A 144 14.64 16.52 -12.56
N GLN A 145 15.59 15.60 -12.51
CA GLN A 145 16.28 15.10 -13.69
C GLN A 145 15.31 14.44 -14.66
N PHE A 146 14.40 13.61 -14.17
CA PHE A 146 13.40 12.95 -15.00
C PHE A 146 12.44 13.94 -15.66
N LEU A 147 12.02 15.00 -14.96
CA LEU A 147 11.09 15.99 -15.50
C LEU A 147 11.73 16.91 -16.54
N LEU A 148 13.04 17.19 -16.43
CA LEU A 148 13.75 18.12 -17.32
C LEU A 148 14.28 17.47 -18.60
N ASN A 149 14.44 16.14 -18.63
CA ASN A 149 14.85 15.39 -19.82
C ASN A 149 13.64 14.86 -20.58
#